data_466dbd56752ded836f6dd50bdc2fb468
#
_entry.id   466dbd56752ded836f6dd50bdc2fb468
#
_cell.length_a   1.000
_cell.length_b   1.000
_cell.length_c   1.000
_cell.angle_alpha   90.00
_cell.angle_beta   90.00
_cell.angle_gamma   90.00
#
_symmetry.space_group_name_H-M   'P 1'
#
loop_
_entity.id
_entity.type
_entity.pdbx_description
1 polymer ?
#
loop_
_entity_poly.entity_id
_entity_poly.type
_entity_poly.pdbx_seq_one_letter_code
_entity_poly.pdbx_strand_id
1 'polypeptide(L)'
;CVFIHYSGANIREKSFLECLQQPLFKLYRQGQPFNGNHLRPCPMLENPELLPKMVAESGAHSTDLEAPESAEHLCEKCRAYADCWKPEADRLWGQEHP
;
A
#
# COMPACT_ATOMS: atom_id res chain seq x y z
N CYS A 1 -6.04 -5.18 1.99
CA CYS A 1 -4.72 -5.04 2.62
C CYS A 1 -3.61 -5.28 1.61
N VAL A 2 -2.61 -4.41 1.61
CA VAL A 2 -1.46 -4.48 0.69
C VAL A 2 -0.77 -5.85 0.74
N PHE A 3 -0.61 -6.40 1.93
CA PHE A 3 0.18 -7.62 2.15
C PHE A 3 -0.53 -8.91 1.72
N ILE A 4 -1.80 -8.84 1.36
CA ILE A 4 -2.48 -9.93 0.69
C ILE A 4 -2.01 -10.04 -0.76
N HIS A 5 -1.70 -8.92 -1.38
CA HIS A 5 -1.42 -8.84 -2.80
C HIS A 5 0.07 -8.92 -3.15
N TYR A 6 0.95 -8.42 -2.27
CA TYR A 6 2.40 -8.35 -2.54
C TYR A 6 3.22 -8.76 -1.34
N SER A 7 4.31 -9.47 -1.60
CA SER A 7 5.25 -9.93 -0.59
C SER A 7 6.65 -10.04 -1.17
N GLY A 8 7.66 -9.84 -0.32
CA GLY A 8 9.05 -10.03 -0.67
C GLY A 8 9.73 -11.17 0.09
N ALA A 9 8.99 -11.96 0.87
CA ALA A 9 9.55 -13.03 1.68
C ALA A 9 8.60 -14.22 1.79
N ASN A 10 9.17 -15.40 2.04
CA ASN A 10 8.42 -16.64 2.21
C ASN A 10 8.88 -17.31 3.52
N ILE A 11 7.92 -17.58 4.42
CA ILE A 11 8.18 -18.20 5.72
C ILE A 11 8.81 -19.60 5.60
N ARG A 12 8.67 -20.26 4.45
CA ARG A 12 9.30 -21.57 4.20
C ARG A 12 10.78 -21.45 3.89
N GLU A 13 11.24 -20.28 3.47
CA GLU A 13 12.62 -20.03 3.05
C GLU A 13 13.39 -19.19 4.06
N LYS A 14 12.67 -18.39 4.86
CA LYS A 14 13.25 -17.45 5.82
C LYS A 14 12.60 -17.61 7.18
N SER A 15 13.33 -17.24 8.24
CA SER A 15 12.78 -17.21 9.58
C SER A 15 11.64 -16.17 9.69
N PHE A 16 10.81 -16.32 10.71
CA PHE A 16 9.75 -15.36 11.00
C PHE A 16 10.31 -13.94 11.19
N LEU A 17 11.40 -13.83 11.93
CA LEU A 17 12.04 -12.53 12.16
C LEU A 17 12.56 -11.90 10.85
N GLU A 18 13.18 -12.71 9.98
CA GLU A 18 13.61 -12.23 8.68
C GLU A 18 12.44 -11.77 7.81
N CYS A 19 11.32 -12.49 7.87
CA CYS A 19 10.11 -12.08 7.13
C CYS A 19 9.58 -10.74 7.63
N LEU A 20 9.63 -10.46 8.94
CA LEU A 20 9.24 -9.18 9.49
C LEU A 20 10.15 -8.02 9.06
N GLN A 21 11.36 -8.35 8.64
CA GLN A 21 12.37 -7.38 8.21
C GLN A 21 12.43 -7.23 6.68
N GLN A 22 11.50 -7.84 5.94
CA GLN A 22 11.49 -7.75 4.49
C GLN A 22 11.37 -6.28 4.01
N PRO A 23 11.97 -5.96 2.84
CA PRO A 23 11.99 -4.57 2.36
C PRO A 23 10.62 -3.90 2.25
N LEU A 24 9.59 -4.61 1.81
CA LEU A 24 8.24 -4.03 1.70
C LEU A 24 7.71 -3.59 3.07
N PHE A 25 7.92 -4.39 4.11
CA PHE A 25 7.50 -4.03 5.47
C PHE A 25 8.27 -2.81 5.97
N LYS A 26 9.57 -2.72 5.68
CA LYS A 26 10.39 -1.57 6.06
C LYS A 26 9.91 -0.29 5.37
N LEU A 27 9.65 -0.35 4.07
CA LEU A 27 9.15 0.79 3.32
C LEU A 27 7.77 1.23 3.83
N TYR A 28 6.90 0.27 4.14
CA TYR A 28 5.58 0.57 4.68
C TYR A 28 5.69 1.32 6.01
N ARG A 29 6.53 0.86 6.91
CA ARG A 29 6.73 1.49 8.21
C ARG A 29 7.37 2.87 8.07
N GLN A 30 8.39 3.00 7.23
CA GLN A 30 9.10 4.27 7.03
C GLN A 30 8.25 5.31 6.32
N GLY A 31 7.33 4.87 5.46
CA GLY A 31 6.49 5.78 4.68
C GLY A 31 5.32 6.37 5.44
N GLN A 32 5.01 5.85 6.61
CA GLN A 32 3.87 6.35 7.38
C GLN A 32 4.16 7.69 8.05
N PRO A 33 3.17 8.58 8.10
CA PRO A 33 1.84 8.46 7.45
C PRO A 33 1.94 8.69 5.94
N PHE A 34 1.23 7.89 5.16
CA PHE A 34 1.24 8.02 3.68
C PHE A 34 0.50 9.25 3.18
N ASN A 35 -0.29 9.87 4.03
CA ASN A 35 -1.03 11.07 3.72
C ASN A 35 -1.18 11.91 5.00
N GLY A 36 -1.03 13.22 4.87
CA GLY A 36 -1.26 14.13 5.99
C GLY A 36 -2.68 14.07 6.52
N ASN A 37 -3.63 13.71 5.67
CA ASN A 37 -5.01 13.42 6.06
C ASN A 37 -5.11 11.94 6.45
N HIS A 38 -5.29 11.66 7.74
CA HIS A 38 -5.33 10.31 8.28
C HIS A 38 -6.64 9.55 7.96
N LEU A 39 -7.61 10.20 7.31
CA LEU A 39 -8.78 9.55 6.75
C LEU A 39 -8.49 8.94 5.36
N ARG A 40 -7.27 9.13 4.86
CA ARG A 40 -6.79 8.58 3.59
C ARG A 40 -5.48 7.79 3.82
N PRO A 41 -5.49 6.75 4.66
CA PRO A 41 -4.25 6.16 5.17
C PRO A 41 -3.59 5.12 4.27
N CYS A 42 -4.32 4.50 3.34
CA CYS A 42 -3.82 3.32 2.64
C CYS A 42 -3.02 3.69 1.38
N PRO A 43 -1.82 3.11 1.20
CA PRO A 43 -1.01 3.38 0.00
C PRO A 43 -1.54 2.67 -1.26
N MET A 44 -2.63 1.92 -1.15
CA MET A 44 -3.27 1.25 -2.28
C MET A 44 -4.64 1.84 -2.57
N LEU A 45 -5.52 1.89 -1.56
CA LEU A 45 -6.93 2.23 -1.75
C LEU A 45 -7.15 3.73 -1.88
N GLU A 46 -6.59 4.53 -0.97
CA GLU A 46 -6.77 5.98 -0.96
C GLU A 46 -5.63 6.75 -1.64
N ASN A 47 -4.48 6.14 -1.79
CA ASN A 47 -3.30 6.75 -2.41
C ASN A 47 -2.68 5.76 -3.41
N PRO A 48 -3.39 5.47 -4.51
CA PRO A 48 -3.00 4.37 -5.42
C PRO A 48 -1.68 4.59 -6.16
N GLU A 49 -1.15 5.80 -6.16
CA GLU A 49 0.15 6.11 -6.76
C GLU A 49 1.33 5.65 -5.91
N LEU A 50 1.13 5.34 -4.63
CA LEU A 50 2.22 5.01 -3.71
C LEU A 50 2.64 3.55 -3.77
N LEU A 51 1.70 2.61 -3.83
CA LEU A 51 2.02 1.19 -3.80
C LEU A 51 2.92 0.74 -4.95
N PRO A 52 2.68 1.17 -6.22
CA PRO A 52 3.57 0.78 -7.31
C PRO A 52 5.03 1.16 -7.06
N LYS A 53 5.28 2.33 -6.49
CA LYS A 53 6.63 2.76 -6.13
C LYS A 53 7.24 1.88 -5.05
N MET A 54 6.47 1.54 -4.02
CA MET A 54 6.93 0.69 -2.93
C MET A 54 7.26 -0.72 -3.41
N VAL A 55 6.44 -1.28 -4.29
CA VAL A 55 6.67 -2.60 -4.86
C VAL A 55 7.95 -2.58 -5.71
N ALA A 56 8.13 -1.57 -6.54
CA ALA A 56 9.32 -1.43 -7.37
C ALA A 56 10.60 -1.29 -6.53
N GLU A 57 10.57 -0.46 -5.49
CA GLU A 57 11.72 -0.24 -4.62
C GLU A 57 12.08 -1.46 -3.78
N SER A 58 11.08 -2.19 -3.29
CA SER A 58 11.29 -3.33 -2.41
C SER A 58 11.63 -4.63 -3.14
N GLY A 59 11.36 -4.70 -4.45
CA GLY A 59 11.46 -5.95 -5.19
C GLY A 59 10.38 -6.96 -4.84
N ALA A 60 9.32 -6.55 -4.13
CA ALA A 60 8.20 -7.43 -3.82
C ALA A 60 7.47 -7.87 -5.08
N HIS A 61 6.78 -8.98 -5.00
CA HIS A 61 6.07 -9.57 -6.13
C HIS A 61 4.67 -10.02 -5.71
N SER A 62 3.82 -10.28 -6.71
CA SER A 62 2.46 -10.72 -6.48
C SER A 62 2.41 -12.02 -5.69
N THR A 63 1.49 -12.10 -4.75
CA THR A 63 1.21 -13.33 -4.01
C THR A 63 0.35 -14.30 -4.83
N ASP A 64 -0.27 -13.84 -5.91
CA ASP A 64 -0.99 -14.70 -6.83
C ASP A 64 0.00 -15.32 -7.82
N LEU A 65 0.32 -16.60 -7.62
CA LEU A 65 1.32 -17.30 -8.42
C LEU A 65 0.78 -17.75 -9.77
N GLU A 66 -0.54 -17.88 -9.91
CA GLU A 66 -1.16 -18.33 -11.15
C GLU A 66 -1.49 -17.18 -12.09
N ALA A 67 -1.97 -16.06 -11.55
CA ALA A 67 -2.35 -14.89 -12.32
C ALA A 67 -1.78 -13.62 -11.67
N PRO A 68 -0.44 -13.45 -11.67
CA PRO A 68 0.17 -12.29 -11.05
C PRO A 68 -0.31 -10.99 -11.69
N GLU A 69 -0.59 -9.99 -10.86
CA GLU A 69 -1.07 -8.69 -11.29
C GLU A 69 -0.06 -7.62 -10.88
N SER A 70 0.26 -6.71 -11.80
CA SER A 70 1.15 -5.60 -11.49
C SER A 70 0.50 -4.65 -10.47
N ALA A 71 1.33 -3.99 -9.67
CA ALA A 71 0.85 -3.03 -8.70
C ALA A 71 0.13 -1.86 -9.40
N GLU A 72 0.62 -1.45 -10.56
CA GLU A 72 -0.01 -0.40 -11.36
C GLU A 72 -1.42 -0.78 -11.79
N HIS A 73 -1.60 -2.00 -12.27
CA HIS A 73 -2.92 -2.49 -12.71
C HIS A 73 -3.89 -2.62 -11.53
N LEU A 74 -3.44 -3.17 -10.41
CA LEU A 74 -4.26 -3.30 -9.22
C LEU A 74 -4.69 -1.93 -8.68
N CYS A 75 -3.75 -0.99 -8.58
CA CYS A 75 -4.03 0.33 -8.03
C CYS A 75 -4.90 1.18 -8.95
N GLU A 76 -4.86 0.94 -10.25
CA GLU A 76 -5.75 1.63 -11.18
C GLU A 76 -7.23 1.33 -10.87
N LYS A 77 -7.53 0.13 -10.40
CA LYS A 77 -8.89 -0.23 -9.96
C LYS A 77 -9.36 0.57 -8.76
N CYS A 78 -8.43 1.08 -7.95
CA CYS A 78 -8.74 1.85 -6.75
C CYS A 78 -8.88 3.35 -7.02
N ARG A 79 -8.47 3.82 -8.19
CA ARG A 79 -8.40 5.26 -8.50
C ARG A 79 -9.75 5.95 -8.41
N ALA A 80 -10.81 5.33 -8.93
CA ALA A 80 -12.14 5.92 -8.87
C ALA A 80 -12.61 6.09 -7.42
N TYR A 81 -12.37 5.10 -6.57
CA TYR A 81 -12.68 5.20 -5.15
C TYR A 81 -11.88 6.31 -4.48
N ALA A 82 -10.57 6.35 -4.73
CA ALA A 82 -9.69 7.35 -4.14
C ALA A 82 -10.14 8.77 -4.52
N ASP A 83 -10.49 8.99 -5.78
CA ASP A 83 -10.93 10.29 -6.28
C ASP A 83 -12.29 10.70 -5.69
N CYS A 84 -13.20 9.74 -5.51
CA CYS A 84 -14.50 10.01 -4.89
C CYS A 84 -14.41 10.30 -3.40
N TRP A 85 -13.54 9.58 -2.68
CA TRP A 85 -13.38 9.73 -1.25
C TRP A 85 -12.61 10.98 -0.85
N LYS A 86 -11.64 11.38 -1.68
CA LYS A 86 -10.72 12.49 -1.36
C LYS A 86 -11.44 13.77 -0.89
N PRO A 87 -12.40 14.35 -1.64
CA PRO A 87 -13.00 15.61 -1.20
C PRO A 87 -13.77 15.48 0.11
N GLU A 88 -14.44 14.35 0.35
CA GLU A 88 -15.18 14.13 1.58
C GLU A 88 -14.23 13.91 2.77
N ALA A 89 -13.18 13.13 2.57
CA ALA A 89 -12.16 12.92 3.59
C ALA A 89 -11.49 14.24 3.98
N ASP A 90 -11.15 15.06 2.99
CA ASP A 90 -10.51 16.36 3.23
C ASP A 90 -11.46 17.32 3.95
N ARG A 91 -12.76 17.30 3.59
CA ARG A 91 -13.76 18.12 4.27
C ARG A 91 -13.90 17.74 5.74
N LEU A 92 -14.01 16.44 6.03
CA LEU A 92 -14.14 15.94 7.41
C LEU A 92 -12.89 16.22 8.22
N TRP A 93 -11.72 15.98 7.63
CA TRP A 93 -10.44 16.23 8.30
C TRP A 93 -10.28 17.71 8.65
N GLY A 94 -10.66 18.60 7.73
CA GLY A 94 -10.58 20.04 7.95
C GLY A 94 -11.50 20.55 9.05
N GLN A 95 -12.64 19.90 9.30
CA GLN A 95 -13.55 20.26 10.38
C GLN A 95 -12.94 20.00 11.75
N GLU A 96 -12.15 18.92 11.88
CA GLU A 96 -11.50 18.55 13.14
C GLU A 96 -10.11 19.16 13.31
N HIS A 97 -9.50 19.62 12.21
CA HIS A 97 -8.13 20.14 12.17
C HIS A 97 -8.11 21.48 11.40
N PRO A 98 -8.83 22.51 11.91
CA PRO A 98 -8.90 23.80 11.22
C PRO A 98 -7.57 24.56 11.19
#